data_902d39f1c07c6ecf89a464433281edec
#
_entry.id   902d39f1c07c6ecf89a464433281edec
#
_cell.length_a   1.000
_cell.length_b   1.000
_cell.length_c   1.000
_cell.angle_alpha   90.00
_cell.angle_beta   90.00
_cell.angle_gamma   90.00
#
_symmetry.space_group_name_H-M   'P 1'
#
loop_
_entity.id
_entity.type
_entity.pdbx_description
1 polymer ?
#
loop_
_entity_poly.entity_id
_entity_poly.type
_entity_poly.pdbx_seq_one_letter_code
_entity_poly.pdbx_strand_id
1 'polypeptide(L)'
;MLVTSLLLLIGIGYFEEAKSTTQEERMIPSVAGLEFDKVGFFVSGPPEYMDRLYARAMKQFTKADLSQPDQSRPTNDAIATLMLTLDTIPLDESCPGKVLYVQKLELWEKVIPARNSNISVPSVTWSYAMPIPIIVDRVSIEQLETDLDRHLFEFIRSYKMGNSTKKK
;
A
#
# COMPACT_ATOMS: atom_id res chain seq x y z
N MET A 1 9.50 40.55 59.68
CA MET A 1 8.54 39.85 58.82
C MET A 1 9.00 40.04 57.37
N LEU A 2 9.66 39.04 56.82
CA LEU A 2 10.14 39.03 55.43
C LEU A 2 9.14 38.23 54.60
N VAL A 3 8.51 38.87 53.63
CA VAL A 3 7.61 38.24 52.66
C VAL A 3 8.45 37.86 51.43
N THR A 4 8.68 36.58 51.23
CA THR A 4 9.42 36.04 50.10
C THR A 4 8.41 35.83 48.96
N SER A 5 8.50 36.66 47.90
CA SER A 5 7.75 36.49 46.67
C SER A 5 8.35 35.36 45.84
N LEU A 6 7.62 34.27 45.63
CA LEU A 6 7.92 33.14 44.78
C LEU A 6 7.43 33.48 43.35
N LEU A 7 8.37 33.86 42.45
CA LEU A 7 8.12 34.03 41.02
C LEU A 7 7.97 32.66 40.39
N LEU A 8 6.75 32.29 40.00
CA LEU A 8 6.43 31.10 39.19
C LEU A 8 6.70 31.45 37.72
N LEU A 9 7.85 31.01 37.19
CA LEU A 9 8.12 31.01 35.74
C LEU A 9 7.27 29.92 35.07
N ILE A 10 6.18 30.38 34.47
CA ILE A 10 5.39 29.53 33.56
C ILE A 10 6.16 29.46 32.24
N GLY A 11 6.89 28.35 32.05
CA GLY A 11 7.47 28.02 30.76
C GLY A 11 6.34 27.72 29.74
N ILE A 12 6.07 28.69 28.87
CA ILE A 12 5.23 28.48 27.70
C ILE A 12 6.06 27.64 26.75
N GLY A 13 5.93 26.31 26.86
CA GLY A 13 6.43 25.39 25.85
C GLY A 13 5.65 25.65 24.56
N TYR A 14 6.30 26.16 23.55
CA TYR A 14 5.80 26.13 22.17
C TYR A 14 5.67 24.67 21.77
N PHE A 15 4.44 24.13 21.87
CA PHE A 15 4.07 22.93 21.12
C PHE A 15 4.03 23.33 19.64
N GLU A 16 5.10 23.05 18.94
CA GLU A 16 5.06 23.00 17.49
C GLU A 16 4.01 21.95 17.12
N GLU A 17 2.84 22.39 16.64
CA GLU A 17 1.84 21.52 16.07
C GLU A 17 2.50 20.78 14.91
N ALA A 18 2.87 19.52 15.15
CA ALA A 18 3.27 18.62 14.08
C ALA A 18 2.10 18.57 13.10
N LYS A 19 2.23 19.27 11.95
CA LYS A 19 1.24 19.20 10.86
C LYS A 19 1.00 17.73 10.57
N SER A 20 -0.20 17.25 10.88
CA SER A 20 -0.65 15.92 10.51
C SER A 20 -0.64 15.85 8.99
N THR A 21 0.44 15.32 8.43
CA THR A 21 0.52 15.02 7.00
C THR A 21 -0.55 13.99 6.69
N THR A 22 -1.44 14.27 5.76
CA THR A 22 -2.49 13.33 5.36
C THR A 22 -1.84 12.03 4.87
N GLN A 23 -2.54 10.92 4.98
CA GLN A 23 -2.04 9.63 4.47
C GLN A 23 -1.69 9.74 2.98
N GLU A 24 -2.45 10.52 2.23
CA GLU A 24 -2.23 10.82 0.82
C GLU A 24 -0.89 11.52 0.56
N GLU A 25 -0.55 12.55 1.33
CA GLU A 25 0.73 13.28 1.19
C GLU A 25 1.95 12.40 1.50
N ARG A 26 1.79 11.34 2.30
CA ARG A 26 2.86 10.37 2.61
C ARG A 26 3.03 9.31 1.53
N MET A 27 1.97 8.97 0.79
CA MET A 27 2.00 7.91 -0.22
C MET A 27 2.66 8.34 -1.53
N ILE A 28 2.54 9.62 -1.92
CA ILE A 28 3.09 10.14 -3.17
C ILE A 28 4.62 10.02 -3.24
N PRO A 29 5.41 10.43 -2.23
CA PRO A 29 6.85 10.30 -2.27
C PRO A 29 7.35 8.86 -2.42
N SER A 30 6.62 7.88 -1.90
CA SER A 30 7.04 6.47 -1.91
C SER A 30 6.97 5.81 -3.29
N VAL A 31 6.22 6.38 -4.24
CA VAL A 31 6.14 5.90 -5.63
C VAL A 31 6.80 6.86 -6.62
N ALA A 32 7.39 7.96 -6.14
CA ALA A 32 8.07 8.94 -6.97
C ALA A 32 9.34 8.34 -7.58
N GLY A 33 9.49 8.45 -8.89
CA GLY A 33 10.64 7.92 -9.60
C GLY A 33 10.56 6.44 -9.93
N LEU A 34 9.49 5.75 -9.56
CA LEU A 34 9.27 4.35 -9.92
C LEU A 34 9.13 4.20 -11.44
N GLU A 35 9.92 3.30 -12.04
CA GLU A 35 9.83 2.92 -13.45
C GLU A 35 8.88 1.72 -13.55
N PHE A 36 7.64 1.96 -13.94
CA PHE A 36 6.57 0.95 -13.87
C PHE A 36 6.81 -0.27 -14.76
N ASP A 37 7.51 -0.11 -15.89
CA ASP A 37 7.93 -1.18 -16.79
C ASP A 37 8.92 -2.17 -16.13
N LYS A 38 9.54 -1.79 -15.02
CA LYS A 38 10.45 -2.61 -14.21
C LYS A 38 9.81 -3.16 -12.93
N VAL A 39 8.52 -2.92 -12.74
CA VAL A 39 7.76 -3.43 -11.58
C VAL A 39 7.18 -4.79 -11.94
N GLY A 40 7.38 -5.80 -11.10
CA GLY A 40 6.63 -7.05 -11.18
C GLY A 40 5.23 -6.89 -10.59
N PHE A 41 4.23 -7.59 -11.13
CA PHE A 41 2.92 -7.67 -10.50
C PHE A 41 2.61 -9.12 -10.10
N PHE A 42 2.20 -9.31 -8.86
CA PHE A 42 1.91 -10.62 -8.31
C PHE A 42 0.59 -10.64 -7.54
N VAL A 43 -0.16 -11.73 -7.67
CA VAL A 43 -1.40 -11.98 -6.91
C VAL A 43 -1.18 -13.17 -6.00
N SER A 44 -1.49 -13.01 -4.71
CA SER A 44 -1.44 -14.06 -3.68
C SER A 44 -2.80 -14.22 -3.04
N GLY A 45 -3.27 -15.46 -2.90
CA GLY A 45 -4.56 -15.76 -2.30
C GLY A 45 -5.09 -17.13 -2.74
N PRO A 46 -6.39 -17.41 -2.53
CA PRO A 46 -7.02 -18.65 -3.00
C PRO A 46 -6.92 -18.78 -4.53
N PRO A 47 -6.47 -19.94 -5.05
CA PRO A 47 -6.17 -20.14 -6.47
C PRO A 47 -7.33 -19.81 -7.41
N GLU A 48 -8.56 -20.06 -6.98
CA GLU A 48 -9.78 -19.83 -7.78
C GLU A 48 -10.02 -18.36 -8.16
N TYR A 49 -9.39 -17.41 -7.47
CA TYR A 49 -9.54 -15.97 -7.73
C TYR A 49 -8.34 -15.35 -8.45
N MET A 50 -7.16 -15.98 -8.36
CA MET A 50 -5.88 -15.36 -8.74
C MET A 50 -5.85 -14.93 -10.21
N ASP A 51 -6.16 -15.83 -11.14
CA ASP A 51 -6.10 -15.55 -12.58
C ASP A 51 -7.04 -14.40 -12.98
N ARG A 52 -8.23 -14.38 -12.39
CA ARG A 52 -9.24 -13.38 -12.69
C ARG A 52 -8.86 -12.01 -12.14
N LEU A 53 -8.36 -11.95 -10.92
CA LEU A 53 -7.87 -10.71 -10.32
C LEU A 53 -6.64 -10.19 -11.06
N TYR A 54 -5.73 -11.08 -11.47
CA TYR A 54 -4.59 -10.75 -12.29
C TYR A 54 -5.01 -10.11 -13.63
N ALA A 55 -5.88 -10.76 -14.37
CA ALA A 55 -6.39 -10.25 -15.65
C ALA A 55 -7.10 -8.90 -15.50
N ARG A 56 -7.85 -8.72 -14.39
CA ARG A 56 -8.50 -7.44 -14.05
C ARG A 56 -7.47 -6.33 -13.84
N ALA A 57 -6.41 -6.59 -13.09
CA ALA A 57 -5.35 -5.62 -12.83
C ALA A 57 -4.65 -5.20 -14.12
N MET A 58 -4.29 -6.16 -14.99
CA MET A 58 -3.65 -5.87 -16.28
C MET A 58 -4.52 -4.96 -17.14
N LYS A 59 -5.83 -5.17 -17.17
CA LYS A 59 -6.77 -4.31 -17.89
C LYS A 59 -6.78 -2.88 -17.34
N GLN A 60 -6.71 -2.71 -16.01
CA GLN A 60 -6.67 -1.38 -15.39
C GLN A 60 -5.34 -0.66 -15.68
N PHE A 61 -4.21 -1.35 -15.64
CA PHE A 61 -2.91 -0.76 -16.01
C PHE A 61 -2.89 -0.29 -17.46
N THR A 62 -3.36 -1.13 -18.40
CA THR A 62 -3.49 -0.76 -19.81
C THR A 62 -4.37 0.48 -20.00
N LYS A 63 -5.53 0.52 -19.32
CA LYS A 63 -6.45 1.68 -19.36
C LYS A 63 -5.82 2.96 -18.82
N ALA A 64 -4.85 2.84 -17.92
CA ALA A 64 -4.15 3.96 -17.32
C ALA A 64 -2.89 4.40 -18.11
N ASP A 65 -2.63 3.81 -19.28
CA ASP A 65 -1.41 3.99 -20.08
C ASP A 65 -0.12 3.62 -19.31
N LEU A 66 -0.22 2.65 -18.42
CA LEU A 66 0.94 2.07 -17.77
C LEU A 66 1.40 0.85 -18.56
N SER A 67 2.71 0.77 -18.85
CA SER A 67 3.33 -0.39 -19.46
C SER A 67 3.00 -1.63 -18.63
N GLN A 68 2.69 -2.76 -19.29
CA GLN A 68 2.41 -3.97 -18.54
C GLN A 68 3.64 -4.38 -17.73
N PRO A 69 3.48 -4.72 -16.45
CA PRO A 69 4.56 -5.26 -15.65
C PRO A 69 5.15 -6.50 -16.33
N ASP A 70 6.48 -6.60 -16.36
CA ASP A 70 7.16 -7.73 -16.98
C ASP A 70 6.98 -9.00 -16.13
N GLN A 71 6.14 -9.92 -16.60
CA GLN A 71 5.91 -11.22 -15.95
C GLN A 71 7.08 -12.21 -16.13
N SER A 72 7.93 -11.99 -17.13
CA SER A 72 9.04 -12.89 -17.46
C SER A 72 10.21 -12.74 -16.49
N ARG A 73 10.24 -11.66 -15.72
CA ARG A 73 11.31 -11.43 -14.74
C ARG A 73 11.00 -12.15 -13.45
N PRO A 74 11.88 -13.06 -13.01
CA PRO A 74 11.81 -13.59 -11.65
C PRO A 74 11.75 -12.42 -10.66
N THR A 75 10.96 -12.56 -9.60
CA THR A 75 10.84 -11.58 -8.50
C THR A 75 12.19 -11.13 -7.91
N ASN A 76 13.26 -11.91 -8.14
CA ASN A 76 14.63 -11.59 -7.70
C ASN A 76 15.29 -10.47 -8.53
N ASP A 77 14.88 -10.26 -9.79
CA ASP A 77 15.46 -9.26 -10.69
C ASP A 77 14.58 -8.01 -10.84
N ALA A 78 13.34 -8.05 -10.33
CA ALA A 78 12.48 -6.90 -10.30
C ALA A 78 13.05 -5.84 -9.33
N ILE A 79 13.07 -4.57 -9.76
CA ILE A 79 13.45 -3.44 -8.91
C ILE A 79 12.42 -3.27 -7.79
N ALA A 80 11.15 -3.51 -8.11
CA ALA A 80 10.03 -3.46 -7.19
C ALA A 80 8.98 -4.51 -7.58
N THR A 81 8.16 -4.92 -6.61
CA THR A 81 7.04 -5.84 -6.82
C THR A 81 5.77 -5.23 -6.24
N LEU A 82 4.77 -5.04 -7.09
CA LEU A 82 3.43 -4.69 -6.66
C LEU A 82 2.66 -5.99 -6.39
N MET A 83 2.30 -6.23 -5.13
CA MET A 83 1.68 -7.47 -4.68
C MET A 83 0.25 -7.22 -4.21
N LEU A 84 -0.71 -7.89 -4.84
CA LEU A 84 -2.07 -8.02 -4.37
C LEU A 84 -2.17 -9.25 -3.48
N THR A 85 -2.56 -9.07 -2.21
CA THR A 85 -2.80 -10.17 -1.28
C THR A 85 -4.29 -10.23 -0.94
N LEU A 86 -4.85 -11.44 -1.01
CA LEU A 86 -6.19 -11.76 -0.56
C LEU A 86 -6.10 -12.82 0.53
N ASP A 87 -6.33 -12.42 1.78
CA ASP A 87 -6.41 -13.32 2.92
C ASP A 87 -7.89 -13.64 3.22
N THR A 88 -8.21 -14.91 3.40
CA THR A 88 -9.55 -15.38 3.76
C THR A 88 -9.49 -16.27 5.00
N ILE A 89 -10.34 -16.01 5.99
CA ILE A 89 -10.37 -16.75 7.26
C ILE A 89 -11.82 -17.20 7.51
N PRO A 90 -12.11 -18.50 7.50
CA PRO A 90 -13.39 -19.02 7.96
C PRO A 90 -13.64 -18.69 9.44
N LEU A 91 -14.87 -18.32 9.80
CA LEU A 91 -15.26 -17.95 11.17
C LEU A 91 -16.17 -19.02 11.78
N ASP A 92 -15.69 -20.29 11.83
CA ASP A 92 -16.53 -21.46 12.14
C ASP A 92 -17.09 -21.47 13.56
N GLU A 93 -16.32 -21.02 14.55
CA GLU A 93 -16.77 -21.04 15.97
C GLU A 93 -17.65 -19.85 16.36
N SER A 94 -17.27 -18.66 15.89
CA SER A 94 -17.92 -17.40 16.30
C SER A 94 -19.12 -17.03 15.41
N CYS A 95 -19.03 -17.33 14.12
CA CYS A 95 -20.02 -17.01 13.10
C CYS A 95 -20.05 -18.11 12.04
N PRO A 96 -20.72 -19.26 12.31
CA PRO A 96 -20.74 -20.40 11.40
C PRO A 96 -21.16 -20.02 9.97
N GLY A 97 -20.42 -20.50 8.97
CA GLY A 97 -20.68 -20.20 7.56
C GLY A 97 -20.31 -18.80 7.10
N LYS A 98 -19.66 -18.02 7.94
CA LYS A 98 -19.10 -16.70 7.55
C LYS A 98 -17.62 -16.80 7.23
N VAL A 99 -17.18 -15.91 6.35
CA VAL A 99 -15.79 -15.75 5.96
C VAL A 99 -15.38 -14.29 6.21
N LEU A 100 -14.27 -14.11 6.91
CA LEU A 100 -13.61 -12.82 6.99
C LEU A 100 -12.61 -12.74 5.86
N TYR A 101 -12.61 -11.65 5.08
CA TYR A 101 -11.56 -11.43 4.11
C TYR A 101 -10.92 -10.05 4.22
N VAL A 102 -9.66 -10.00 3.84
CA VAL A 102 -8.87 -8.77 3.71
C VAL A 102 -8.20 -8.77 2.35
N GLN A 103 -8.34 -7.67 1.61
CA GLN A 103 -7.59 -7.45 0.39
C GLN A 103 -6.67 -6.26 0.57
N LYS A 104 -5.40 -6.40 0.18
CA LYS A 104 -4.40 -5.35 0.25
C LYS A 104 -3.53 -5.34 -1.00
N LEU A 105 -3.09 -4.14 -1.37
CA LEU A 105 -2.14 -3.91 -2.46
C LEU A 105 -0.91 -3.23 -1.87
N GLU A 106 0.26 -3.83 -2.05
CA GLU A 106 1.52 -3.39 -1.46
C GLU A 106 2.61 -3.29 -2.53
N LEU A 107 3.40 -2.21 -2.49
CA LEU A 107 4.63 -2.09 -3.26
C LEU A 107 5.79 -2.50 -2.37
N TRP A 108 6.51 -3.53 -2.82
CA TRP A 108 7.70 -4.05 -2.17
C TRP A 108 8.94 -3.63 -2.95
N GLU A 109 9.90 -3.04 -2.27
CA GLU A 109 11.17 -2.61 -2.86
C GLU A 109 12.35 -3.08 -2.00
N LYS A 110 13.52 -3.18 -2.62
CA LYS A 110 14.77 -3.38 -1.89
C LYS A 110 15.21 -2.04 -1.33
N VAL A 111 15.22 -1.92 -0.01
CA VAL A 111 15.68 -0.71 0.69
C VAL A 111 17.02 -0.95 1.38
N ILE A 112 17.84 0.08 1.43
CA ILE A 112 19.13 0.06 2.12
C ILE A 112 18.95 0.81 3.44
N PRO A 113 19.05 0.12 4.60
CA PRO A 113 18.93 0.78 5.89
C PRO A 113 20.05 1.80 6.10
N ALA A 114 19.71 3.00 6.57
CA ALA A 114 20.68 4.08 6.80
C ALA A 114 21.81 3.68 7.78
N ARG A 115 21.52 2.77 8.73
CA ARG A 115 22.49 2.26 9.71
C ARG A 115 23.52 1.28 9.14
N ASN A 116 23.24 0.67 7.98
CA ASN A 116 24.15 -0.27 7.32
C ASN A 116 23.89 -0.30 5.80
N SER A 117 24.72 0.40 5.05
CA SER A 117 24.65 0.51 3.60
C SER A 117 25.08 -0.74 2.84
N ASN A 118 25.63 -1.75 3.52
CA ASN A 118 26.10 -2.98 2.88
C ASN A 118 25.02 -4.05 2.77
N ILE A 119 23.85 -3.82 3.35
CA ILE A 119 22.73 -4.76 3.28
C ILE A 119 21.57 -4.14 2.52
N SER A 120 20.81 -4.99 1.84
CA SER A 120 19.55 -4.64 1.20
C SER A 120 18.46 -5.57 1.72
N VAL A 121 17.33 -5.01 2.12
CA VAL A 121 16.21 -5.78 2.67
C VAL A 121 14.93 -5.45 1.89
N PRO A 122 14.07 -6.43 1.63
CA PRO A 122 12.75 -6.16 1.09
C PRO A 122 11.92 -5.39 2.13
N SER A 123 11.21 -4.37 1.68
CA SER A 123 10.34 -3.56 2.53
C SER A 123 9.14 -3.06 1.76
N VAL A 124 8.01 -2.93 2.45
CA VAL A 124 6.84 -2.25 1.90
C VAL A 124 7.09 -0.76 1.92
N THR A 125 7.08 -0.14 0.74
CA THR A 125 7.29 1.31 0.56
C THR A 125 6.00 2.06 0.31
N TRP A 126 4.99 1.39 -0.24
CA TRP A 126 3.64 1.89 -0.40
C TRP A 126 2.64 0.77 -0.11
N SER A 127 1.52 1.09 0.52
CA SER A 127 0.44 0.12 0.75
C SER A 127 -0.93 0.78 0.76
N TYR A 128 -1.91 0.05 0.27
CA TYR A 128 -3.31 0.37 0.41
C TYR A 128 -4.08 -0.90 0.78
N ALA A 129 -4.76 -0.87 1.89
CA ALA A 129 -5.55 -1.98 2.39
C ALA A 129 -6.97 -1.49 2.75
N MET A 130 -7.91 -2.42 2.77
CA MET A 130 -9.23 -2.15 3.32
C MET A 130 -9.06 -1.79 4.80
N PRO A 131 -9.68 -0.70 5.27
CA PRO A 131 -9.50 -0.22 6.64
C PRO A 131 -10.06 -1.18 7.68
N ILE A 132 -11.02 -2.02 7.29
CA ILE A 132 -11.70 -2.98 8.17
C ILE A 132 -11.87 -4.29 7.39
N PRO A 133 -11.52 -5.45 7.99
CA PRO A 133 -11.85 -6.74 7.41
C PRO A 133 -13.35 -6.89 7.20
N ILE A 134 -13.75 -7.49 6.09
CA ILE A 134 -15.15 -7.68 5.75
C ILE A 134 -15.58 -9.09 6.09
N ILE A 135 -16.71 -9.20 6.80
CA ILE A 135 -17.36 -10.49 7.12
C ILE A 135 -18.52 -10.68 6.15
N VAL A 136 -18.50 -11.79 5.42
CA VAL A 136 -19.51 -12.14 4.41
C VAL A 136 -19.94 -13.60 4.55
N ASP A 137 -21.09 -13.97 3.99
CA ASP A 137 -21.50 -15.36 3.88
C ASP A 137 -20.64 -16.13 2.88
N ARG A 138 -20.19 -15.44 1.84
CA ARG A 138 -19.37 -15.99 0.77
C ARG A 138 -18.57 -14.86 0.11
N VAL A 139 -17.31 -15.11 -0.17
CA VAL A 139 -16.48 -14.18 -0.95
C VAL A 139 -16.97 -14.20 -2.41
N SER A 140 -17.44 -13.07 -2.91
CA SER A 140 -17.87 -12.88 -4.29
C SER A 140 -16.72 -12.32 -5.13
N ILE A 141 -16.50 -12.88 -6.31
CA ILE A 141 -15.47 -12.40 -7.23
C ILE A 141 -15.77 -10.97 -7.70
N GLU A 142 -17.03 -10.60 -7.87
CA GLU A 142 -17.45 -9.25 -8.26
C GLU A 142 -17.08 -8.22 -7.18
N GLN A 143 -17.23 -8.60 -5.91
CA GLN A 143 -16.81 -7.77 -4.79
C GLN A 143 -15.28 -7.62 -4.77
N LEU A 144 -14.54 -8.72 -4.95
CA LEU A 144 -13.08 -8.69 -5.01
C LEU A 144 -12.54 -7.83 -6.16
N GLU A 145 -13.19 -7.90 -7.34
CA GLU A 145 -12.84 -7.04 -8.48
C GLU A 145 -13.12 -5.56 -8.19
N THR A 146 -14.23 -5.26 -7.50
CA THR A 146 -14.57 -3.88 -7.11
C THR A 146 -13.55 -3.31 -6.12
N ASP A 147 -13.17 -4.11 -5.14
CA ASP A 147 -12.18 -3.71 -4.15
C ASP A 147 -10.79 -3.56 -4.80
N LEU A 148 -10.40 -4.46 -5.71
CA LEU A 148 -9.18 -4.35 -6.50
C LEU A 148 -9.16 -3.06 -7.34
N ASP A 149 -10.27 -2.72 -8.02
CA ASP A 149 -10.36 -1.50 -8.82
C ASP A 149 -10.10 -0.25 -7.95
N ARG A 150 -10.60 -0.24 -6.72
CA ARG A 150 -10.33 0.85 -5.75
C ARG A 150 -8.86 0.91 -5.35
N HIS A 151 -8.25 -0.24 -5.03
CA HIS A 151 -6.83 -0.31 -4.68
C HIS A 151 -5.94 0.15 -5.83
N LEU A 152 -6.23 -0.30 -7.04
CA LEU A 152 -5.49 0.11 -8.23
C LEU A 152 -5.70 1.59 -8.57
N PHE A 153 -6.90 2.13 -8.37
CA PHE A 153 -7.16 3.56 -8.56
C PHE A 153 -6.25 4.40 -7.67
N GLU A 154 -6.13 4.07 -6.38
CA GLU A 154 -5.28 4.80 -5.44
C GLU A 154 -3.79 4.65 -5.78
N PHE A 155 -3.35 3.46 -6.18
CA PHE A 155 -1.97 3.24 -6.63
C PHE A 155 -1.65 4.06 -7.89
N ILE A 156 -2.48 3.94 -8.93
CA ILE A 156 -2.29 4.64 -10.22
C ILE A 156 -2.30 6.16 -10.01
N ARG A 157 -3.19 6.66 -9.15
CA ARG A 157 -3.26 8.06 -8.77
C ARG A 157 -1.97 8.53 -8.12
N SER A 158 -1.52 7.81 -7.09
CA SER A 158 -0.26 8.11 -6.38
C SER A 158 0.94 8.08 -7.33
N TYR A 159 1.01 7.06 -8.20
CA TYR A 159 2.04 6.91 -9.21
C TYR A 159 2.08 8.09 -10.19
N LYS A 160 0.93 8.46 -10.76
CA LYS A 160 0.84 9.59 -11.70
C LYS A 160 1.21 10.91 -11.04
N MET A 161 0.77 11.16 -9.81
CA MET A 161 1.14 12.37 -9.06
C MET A 161 2.64 12.43 -8.76
N GLY A 162 3.23 11.32 -8.30
CA GLY A 162 4.65 11.24 -7.98
C GLY A 162 5.58 11.33 -9.20
N ASN A 163 5.07 11.01 -10.41
CA ASN A 163 5.87 10.98 -11.64
C ASN A 163 5.47 12.05 -12.67
N SER A 164 4.52 12.94 -12.35
CA SER A 164 4.04 13.99 -13.26
C SER A 164 5.10 15.03 -13.64
N THR A 165 6.14 15.22 -12.81
CA THR A 165 7.17 16.25 -12.98
C THR A 165 8.32 15.85 -13.92
N LYS A 166 8.37 14.60 -14.40
CA LYS A 166 9.46 14.10 -15.29
C LYS A 166 9.30 14.49 -16.77
N LYS A 167 8.24 15.21 -17.15
CA LYS A 167 8.06 15.72 -18.52
C LYS A 167 8.53 17.19 -18.63
N LYS A 168 9.81 17.42 -18.42
CA LYS A 168 10.49 18.64 -18.86
C LYS A 168 11.80 18.29 -19.54
#